data_a252a2d21afc4c14e08bf1b919b7a181
#
_entry.id   a252a2d21afc4c14e08bf1b919b7a181
#
_cell.length_a   1.000
_cell.length_b   1.000
_cell.length_c   1.000
_cell.angle_alpha   90.00
_cell.angle_beta   90.00
_cell.angle_gamma   90.00
#
_symmetry.space_group_name_H-M   'P 1'
#
loop_
_entity.id
_entity.type
_entity.pdbx_description
1 polymer ?
#
loop_
_entity_poly.entity_id
_entity_poly.type
_entity_poly.pdbx_seq_one_letter_code
_entity_poly.pdbx_strand_id
1 'polypeptide(L)'
;SLLPKIYLISFIHQPNYIMKNRFHLLTTAIVSLLCVSCAETQVSQSGSKEAVNPPIMGWSSWNAFRVDISEDIIKNQADLMVKKGLKDVGYRYINIDDGYFGERDGNGKMQANKSRFPNGMKPVADHIHSLGMKAGIYTDAGNNTCGSIADNDHAGVGAGIHGHEQQDAQLYFDEWGFDFIKIDYCGGDLLGLDEEERYTSIRNSIDKVNKDV
;
A
#
# COMPACT_ATOMS: atom_id res chain seq x y z
N SER A 1 -9.37 21.21 23.02
CA SER A 1 -8.00 20.80 22.71
C SER A 1 -7.98 19.28 22.53
N LEU A 2 -8.24 18.81 21.33
CA LEU A 2 -8.20 17.38 20.96
C LEU A 2 -6.80 17.10 20.39
N LEU A 3 -5.97 16.44 21.19
CA LEU A 3 -4.70 15.89 20.71
C LEU A 3 -5.00 14.68 19.82
N PRO A 4 -4.34 14.54 18.64
CA PRO A 4 -4.51 13.37 17.79
C PRO A 4 -3.97 12.12 18.49
N LYS A 5 -4.81 11.09 18.58
CA LYS A 5 -4.42 9.79 19.13
C LYS A 5 -3.55 9.06 18.08
N ILE A 6 -2.25 9.00 18.35
CA ILE A 6 -1.33 8.13 17.62
C ILE A 6 -1.36 6.77 18.30
N TYR A 7 -1.88 5.75 17.64
CA TYR A 7 -1.76 4.37 18.10
C TYR A 7 -0.39 3.83 17.69
N LEU A 8 0.53 3.75 18.65
CA LEU A 8 1.79 3.02 18.51
C LEU A 8 1.50 1.52 18.60
N ILE A 9 1.84 0.78 17.55
CA ILE A 9 1.89 -0.67 17.61
C ILE A 9 3.09 -1.08 18.44
N SER A 10 2.84 -1.81 19.52
CA SER A 10 3.82 -2.28 20.50
C SER A 10 4.80 -3.25 19.87
N PHE A 11 6.09 -2.92 19.83
CA PHE A 11 7.15 -3.83 19.43
C PHE A 11 7.49 -4.78 20.57
N ILE A 12 7.43 -6.07 20.30
CA ILE A 12 7.90 -7.13 21.20
C ILE A 12 9.44 -7.08 21.25
N HIS A 13 9.95 -6.91 22.43
CA HIS A 13 11.38 -6.92 22.78
C HIS A 13 12.00 -8.30 22.57
N GLN A 14 13.04 -8.40 21.75
CA GLN A 14 13.90 -9.59 21.65
C GLN A 14 15.20 -9.36 22.42
N PRO A 15 15.68 -10.35 23.21
CA PRO A 15 16.86 -10.15 24.05
C PRO A 15 18.18 -10.31 23.28
N ASN A 16 19.15 -9.51 23.70
CA ASN A 16 20.52 -9.44 23.22
C ASN A 16 21.28 -10.76 23.32
N TYR A 17 21.85 -11.23 22.22
CA TYR A 17 22.89 -12.27 22.20
C TYR A 17 24.26 -11.61 22.26
N ILE A 18 24.95 -11.75 23.40
CA ILE A 18 26.35 -11.35 23.58
C ILE A 18 27.23 -12.49 23.11
N MET A 19 27.96 -12.33 22.02
CA MET A 19 29.04 -13.23 21.65
C MET A 19 30.34 -12.81 22.32
N LYS A 20 30.84 -13.68 23.18
CA LYS A 20 32.17 -13.55 23.82
C LYS A 20 33.30 -13.94 22.84
N ASN A 21 34.17 -12.97 22.54
CA ASN A 21 35.43 -13.18 21.89
C ASN A 21 36.36 -13.95 22.83
N ARG A 22 36.95 -15.05 22.35
CA ARG A 22 38.18 -15.65 22.92
C ARG A 22 39.30 -15.58 21.90
N PHE A 23 40.31 -14.77 22.23
CA PHE A 23 41.64 -14.76 21.62
C PHE A 23 42.34 -16.07 21.93
N HIS A 24 42.98 -16.66 20.93
CA HIS A 24 44.19 -17.50 21.13
C HIS A 24 45.23 -17.16 20.06
N LEU A 25 46.41 -16.83 20.56
CA LEU A 25 47.63 -16.50 19.83
C LEU A 25 48.42 -17.77 19.46
N LEU A 26 49.20 -17.63 18.37
CA LEU A 26 50.45 -18.30 17.98
C LEU A 26 50.45 -19.77 17.60
N THR A 27 50.83 -20.10 16.37
CA THR A 27 52.18 -20.62 16.07
C THR A 27 52.45 -20.60 14.56
N THR A 28 53.62 -20.06 14.19
CA THR A 28 54.27 -20.09 12.87
C THR A 28 54.78 -21.49 12.54
N ALA A 29 54.52 -21.98 11.31
CA ALA A 29 55.36 -22.95 10.64
C ALA A 29 55.30 -22.76 9.12
N ILE A 30 56.47 -22.52 8.55
CA ILE A 30 56.80 -22.40 7.13
C ILE A 30 56.80 -23.80 6.54
N VAL A 31 56.06 -24.07 5.45
CA VAL A 31 56.38 -25.13 4.49
C VAL A 31 56.06 -24.64 3.09
N SER A 32 57.05 -24.82 2.24
CA SER A 32 57.21 -24.36 0.85
C SER A 32 56.32 -25.06 -0.17
N LEU A 33 55.98 -24.32 -1.17
CA LEU A 33 55.89 -24.66 -2.60
C LEU A 33 55.29 -26.02 -3.02
N LEU A 34 54.05 -25.97 -3.52
CA LEU A 34 53.66 -26.74 -4.70
C LEU A 34 52.57 -25.93 -5.43
N CYS A 35 52.96 -25.31 -6.56
CA CYS A 35 52.03 -24.71 -7.51
C CYS A 35 51.21 -25.81 -8.17
N VAL A 36 49.98 -25.98 -7.75
CA VAL A 36 48.96 -26.66 -8.54
C VAL A 36 48.07 -25.54 -9.11
N SER A 37 48.23 -25.35 -10.43
CA SER A 37 47.37 -24.49 -11.22
C SER A 37 45.96 -25.09 -11.22
N CYS A 38 45.13 -24.69 -10.28
CA CYS A 38 43.70 -24.89 -10.38
C CYS A 38 43.15 -23.77 -11.30
N ALA A 39 42.80 -24.17 -12.50
CA ALA A 39 41.96 -23.32 -13.34
C ALA A 39 40.64 -23.07 -12.59
N GLU A 40 40.52 -21.90 -12.00
CA GLU A 40 39.25 -21.45 -11.45
C GLU A 40 38.28 -21.29 -12.63
N THR A 41 37.42 -22.29 -12.79
CA THR A 41 36.22 -22.13 -13.62
C THR A 41 35.38 -21.03 -12.97
N GLN A 42 35.47 -19.84 -13.50
CA GLN A 42 34.56 -18.73 -13.16
C GLN A 42 33.18 -19.18 -13.57
N VAL A 43 32.44 -19.77 -12.63
CA VAL A 43 30.98 -19.91 -12.78
C VAL A 43 30.42 -18.49 -12.67
N SER A 44 30.15 -17.92 -13.84
CA SER A 44 29.38 -16.70 -13.96
C SER A 44 28.01 -16.96 -13.34
N GLN A 45 27.86 -16.64 -12.07
CA GLN A 45 26.55 -16.48 -11.46
C GLN A 45 25.94 -15.16 -11.94
N SER A 46 25.49 -15.14 -13.19
CA SER A 46 24.51 -14.14 -13.65
C SER A 46 23.10 -14.58 -13.22
N GLY A 47 22.91 -14.83 -11.94
CA GLY A 47 21.62 -14.80 -11.33
C GLY A 47 21.39 -13.34 -10.94
N SER A 48 20.67 -12.58 -11.76
CA SER A 48 20.01 -11.38 -11.27
C SER A 48 19.17 -11.83 -10.08
N LYS A 49 19.62 -11.50 -8.85
CA LYS A 49 18.72 -11.56 -7.70
C LYS A 49 17.58 -10.66 -8.07
N GLU A 50 16.45 -11.26 -8.44
CA GLU A 50 15.20 -10.54 -8.53
C GLU A 50 15.08 -9.79 -7.20
N ALA A 51 15.11 -8.47 -7.26
CA ALA A 51 15.03 -7.65 -6.06
C ALA A 51 13.64 -7.92 -5.48
N VAL A 52 13.60 -8.69 -4.39
CA VAL A 52 12.34 -8.94 -3.69
C VAL A 52 11.85 -7.59 -3.20
N ASN A 53 10.76 -7.12 -3.78
CA ASN A 53 10.13 -5.89 -3.34
C ASN A 53 9.73 -6.07 -1.86
N PRO A 54 10.13 -5.15 -0.97
CA PRO A 54 9.73 -5.23 0.43
C PRO A 54 8.20 -5.13 0.52
N PRO A 55 7.59 -5.70 1.58
CA PRO A 55 6.17 -5.50 1.84
C PRO A 55 5.82 -4.02 1.88
N ILE A 56 4.62 -3.67 1.40
CA ILE A 56 4.12 -2.30 1.46
C ILE A 56 4.00 -1.87 2.92
N MET A 57 4.74 -0.83 3.29
CA MET A 57 4.73 -0.25 4.63
C MET A 57 4.14 1.15 4.56
N GLY A 58 3.12 1.40 5.38
CA GLY A 58 2.42 2.67 5.38
C GLY A 58 1.39 2.78 6.50
N TRP A 59 0.59 3.82 6.41
CA TRP A 59 -0.56 4.06 7.27
C TRP A 59 -1.84 3.88 6.45
N SER A 60 -2.88 3.31 7.06
CA SER A 60 -4.22 3.21 6.49
C SER A 60 -5.25 3.86 7.39
N SER A 61 -6.24 4.51 6.81
CA SER A 61 -7.21 5.32 7.54
C SER A 61 -8.22 4.50 8.36
N TRP A 62 -8.47 3.24 7.98
CA TRP A 62 -9.59 2.45 8.50
C TRP A 62 -9.61 2.29 10.02
N ASN A 63 -8.52 1.80 10.60
CA ASN A 63 -8.49 1.47 12.03
C ASN A 63 -8.61 2.69 12.96
N ALA A 64 -8.27 3.89 12.44
CA ALA A 64 -8.32 5.12 13.23
C ALA A 64 -9.62 5.90 13.02
N PHE A 65 -10.18 5.87 11.82
CA PHE A 65 -11.26 6.77 11.40
C PHE A 65 -12.45 6.05 10.77
N ARG A 66 -12.32 4.78 10.39
CA ARG A 66 -13.34 4.06 9.60
C ARG A 66 -13.77 4.91 8.40
N VAL A 67 -15.06 5.12 8.21
CA VAL A 67 -15.61 5.96 7.12
C VAL A 67 -15.56 7.48 7.40
N ASP A 68 -15.21 7.88 8.62
CA ASP A 68 -15.15 9.30 9.04
C ASP A 68 -13.82 9.95 8.67
N ILE A 69 -13.51 9.94 7.37
CA ILE A 69 -12.31 10.52 6.79
C ILE A 69 -12.62 11.80 6.02
N SER A 70 -11.61 12.64 5.85
CA SER A 70 -11.70 13.85 5.02
C SER A 70 -10.35 14.16 4.37
N GLU A 71 -10.39 15.04 3.37
CA GLU A 71 -9.19 15.56 2.71
C GLU A 71 -8.16 16.07 3.74
N ASP A 72 -8.61 16.86 4.73
CA ASP A 72 -7.73 17.41 5.76
C ASP A 72 -7.14 16.34 6.67
N ILE A 73 -7.92 15.34 7.06
CA ILE A 73 -7.43 14.22 7.89
C ILE A 73 -6.30 13.49 7.14
N ILE A 74 -6.52 13.14 5.88
CA ILE A 74 -5.54 12.39 5.09
C ILE A 74 -4.24 13.20 4.90
N LYS A 75 -4.35 14.46 4.49
CA LYS A 75 -3.20 15.35 4.30
C LYS A 75 -2.41 15.53 5.61
N ASN A 76 -3.10 15.78 6.71
CA ASN A 76 -2.47 15.91 8.03
C ASN A 76 -1.74 14.63 8.47
N GLN A 77 -2.29 13.44 8.19
CA GLN A 77 -1.61 12.19 8.50
C GLN A 77 -0.34 12.00 7.65
N ALA A 78 -0.37 12.34 6.37
CA ALA A 78 0.80 12.33 5.51
C ALA A 78 1.91 13.26 6.06
N ASP A 79 1.57 14.50 6.39
CA ASP A 79 2.49 15.47 6.99
C ASP A 79 3.08 14.97 8.30
N LEU A 80 2.26 14.36 9.16
CA LEU A 80 2.70 13.80 10.44
C LEU A 80 3.67 12.62 10.27
N MET A 81 3.45 11.74 9.30
CA MET A 81 4.35 10.63 9.02
C MET A 81 5.75 11.14 8.63
N VAL A 82 5.84 12.15 7.78
CA VAL A 82 7.11 12.78 7.42
C VAL A 82 7.72 13.46 8.63
N LYS A 83 6.96 14.32 9.32
CA LYS A 83 7.43 15.06 10.50
C LYS A 83 7.95 14.16 11.63
N LYS A 84 7.40 12.95 11.75
CA LYS A 84 7.82 11.97 12.77
C LYS A 84 8.93 11.04 12.30
N GLY A 85 9.46 11.21 11.09
CA GLY A 85 10.53 10.40 10.54
C GLY A 85 10.11 8.99 10.09
N LEU A 86 8.80 8.70 10.04
CA LEU A 86 8.32 7.37 9.63
C LEU A 86 8.65 7.07 8.17
N LYS A 87 8.60 8.07 7.31
CA LYS A 87 9.03 7.97 5.91
C LYS A 87 10.49 7.49 5.80
N ASP A 88 11.38 8.02 6.62
CA ASP A 88 12.82 7.76 6.55
C ASP A 88 13.17 6.32 6.96
N VAL A 89 12.32 5.69 7.77
CA VAL A 89 12.43 4.28 8.16
C VAL A 89 11.59 3.33 7.32
N GLY A 90 11.05 3.80 6.17
CA GLY A 90 10.44 2.96 5.15
C GLY A 90 8.92 2.96 5.10
N TYR A 91 8.20 3.65 6.00
CA TYR A 91 6.73 3.80 5.92
C TYR A 91 6.38 4.86 4.89
N ARG A 92 6.21 4.44 3.63
CA ARG A 92 6.11 5.34 2.48
C ARG A 92 4.72 5.46 1.87
N TYR A 93 3.74 4.68 2.34
CA TYR A 93 2.39 4.68 1.80
C TYR A 93 1.40 5.36 2.73
N ILE A 94 0.53 6.18 2.17
CA ILE A 94 -0.70 6.69 2.79
C ILE A 94 -1.86 6.04 2.06
N ASN A 95 -2.54 5.12 2.72
CA ASN A 95 -3.65 4.37 2.14
C ASN A 95 -4.98 4.96 2.63
N ILE A 96 -5.72 5.55 1.69
CA ILE A 96 -7.08 6.01 1.93
C ILE A 96 -7.98 4.78 1.81
N ASP A 97 -8.59 4.40 2.92
CA ASP A 97 -9.53 3.29 3.00
C ASP A 97 -10.95 3.75 2.65
N ASP A 98 -11.96 2.95 2.96
CA ASP A 98 -13.36 3.27 2.70
C ASP A 98 -13.80 4.64 3.28
N GLY A 99 -14.83 5.25 2.67
CA GLY A 99 -15.40 6.51 3.13
C GLY A 99 -15.15 7.71 2.21
N TYR A 100 -14.39 7.57 1.12
CA TYR A 100 -14.15 8.68 0.18
C TYR A 100 -15.20 8.78 -0.94
N PHE A 101 -16.04 7.78 -1.10
CA PHE A 101 -16.97 7.66 -2.22
C PHE A 101 -18.07 8.71 -2.19
N GLY A 102 -18.36 9.24 -3.39
CA GLY A 102 -19.59 9.93 -3.71
C GLY A 102 -20.49 9.04 -4.55
N GLU A 103 -21.44 9.64 -5.24
CA GLU A 103 -22.29 8.93 -6.21
C GLU A 103 -21.57 8.80 -7.55
N ARG A 104 -21.87 7.73 -8.31
CA ARG A 104 -21.47 7.64 -9.72
C ARG A 104 -22.27 8.65 -10.53
N ASP A 105 -21.63 9.30 -11.49
CA ASP A 105 -22.31 10.22 -12.40
C ASP A 105 -23.16 9.47 -13.44
N GLY A 106 -23.85 10.23 -14.32
CA GLY A 106 -24.71 9.67 -15.35
C GLY A 106 -24.00 8.75 -16.36
N ASN A 107 -22.68 8.72 -16.38
CA ASN A 107 -21.84 7.83 -17.20
C ASN A 107 -21.27 6.67 -16.38
N GLY A 108 -21.65 6.51 -15.13
CA GLY A 108 -21.15 5.49 -14.22
C GLY A 108 -19.80 5.81 -13.58
N LYS A 109 -19.22 6.99 -13.84
CA LYS A 109 -17.90 7.36 -13.32
C LYS A 109 -18.00 7.76 -11.85
N MET A 110 -17.18 7.11 -11.00
CA MET A 110 -17.10 7.38 -9.58
C MET A 110 -16.70 8.84 -9.31
N GLN A 111 -17.38 9.44 -8.35
CA GLN A 111 -17.06 10.77 -7.86
C GLN A 111 -16.56 10.70 -6.41
N ALA A 112 -15.70 11.64 -6.02
CA ALA A 112 -15.35 11.80 -4.62
C ALA A 112 -16.54 12.40 -3.83
N ASN A 113 -16.67 12.00 -2.57
CA ASN A 113 -17.64 12.58 -1.64
C ASN A 113 -17.29 14.05 -1.40
N LYS A 114 -18.13 14.94 -1.90
CA LYS A 114 -17.85 16.38 -1.90
C LYS A 114 -17.86 17.03 -0.52
N SER A 115 -18.51 16.42 0.46
CA SER A 115 -18.48 16.92 1.84
C SER A 115 -17.19 16.53 2.57
N ARG A 116 -16.61 15.38 2.22
CA ARG A 116 -15.37 14.85 2.80
C ARG A 116 -14.12 15.28 2.01
N PHE A 117 -14.25 15.33 0.69
CA PHE A 117 -13.18 15.67 -0.28
C PHE A 117 -13.65 16.73 -1.26
N PRO A 118 -13.80 17.98 -0.81
CA PRO A 118 -14.38 19.07 -1.62
C PRO A 118 -13.61 19.38 -2.88
N ASN A 119 -12.27 19.15 -2.86
CA ASN A 119 -11.39 19.39 -4.01
C ASN A 119 -11.16 18.10 -4.85
N GLY A 120 -11.81 16.98 -4.49
CA GLY A 120 -11.63 15.68 -5.14
C GLY A 120 -10.39 14.92 -4.67
N MET A 121 -10.13 13.75 -5.28
CA MET A 121 -9.08 12.84 -4.83
C MET A 121 -7.70 13.20 -5.38
N LYS A 122 -7.62 13.75 -6.59
CA LYS A 122 -6.32 14.10 -7.19
C LYS A 122 -5.47 15.05 -6.33
N PRO A 123 -5.99 16.17 -5.77
CA PRO A 123 -5.21 17.05 -4.90
C PRO A 123 -4.72 16.39 -3.61
N VAL A 124 -5.36 15.30 -3.17
CA VAL A 124 -4.90 14.50 -2.03
C VAL A 124 -3.70 13.64 -2.43
N ALA A 125 -3.79 12.94 -3.56
CA ALA A 125 -2.67 12.17 -4.10
C ALA A 125 -1.47 13.08 -4.41
N ASP A 126 -1.69 14.24 -5.06
CA ASP A 126 -0.64 15.22 -5.35
C ASP A 126 0.05 15.74 -4.07
N HIS A 127 -0.70 15.98 -2.98
CA HIS A 127 -0.12 16.36 -1.69
C HIS A 127 0.77 15.25 -1.13
N ILE A 128 0.31 14.00 -1.12
CA ILE A 128 1.09 12.85 -0.67
C ILE A 128 2.37 12.71 -1.49
N HIS A 129 2.28 12.85 -2.82
CA HIS A 129 3.44 12.82 -3.71
C HIS A 129 4.42 13.97 -3.45
N SER A 130 3.93 15.18 -3.15
CA SER A 130 4.79 16.32 -2.83
C SER A 130 5.69 16.09 -1.62
N LEU A 131 5.26 15.20 -0.70
CA LEU A 131 6.03 14.75 0.44
C LEU A 131 7.01 13.61 0.10
N GLY A 132 7.05 13.16 -1.16
CA GLY A 132 7.85 12.02 -1.63
C GLY A 132 7.36 10.68 -1.05
N MET A 133 6.05 10.58 -0.81
CA MET A 133 5.34 9.37 -0.39
C MET A 133 4.47 8.84 -1.53
N LYS A 134 3.90 7.67 -1.36
CA LYS A 134 2.99 7.01 -2.30
C LYS A 134 1.57 7.01 -1.77
N ALA A 135 0.61 7.22 -2.67
CA ALA A 135 -0.81 7.28 -2.35
C ALA A 135 -1.51 5.96 -2.69
N GLY A 136 -2.20 5.39 -1.71
CA GLY A 136 -3.05 4.22 -1.90
C GLY A 136 -4.53 4.59 -1.80
N ILE A 137 -5.36 3.83 -2.52
CA ILE A 137 -6.81 3.99 -2.54
C ILE A 137 -7.48 2.64 -2.25
N TYR A 138 -8.77 2.67 -1.97
CA TYR A 138 -9.59 1.51 -1.63
C TYR A 138 -10.70 1.28 -2.65
N THR A 139 -11.11 0.01 -2.83
CA THR A 139 -12.38 -0.36 -3.45
C THR A 139 -12.89 -1.70 -2.90
N ASP A 140 -14.10 -2.08 -3.25
CA ASP A 140 -14.64 -3.43 -3.03
C ASP A 140 -14.85 -4.12 -4.38
N ALA A 141 -14.59 -5.43 -4.45
CA ALA A 141 -14.72 -6.23 -5.66
C ALA A 141 -16.18 -6.45 -6.10
N GLY A 142 -17.16 -6.17 -5.25
CA GLY A 142 -18.59 -6.23 -5.53
C GLY A 142 -19.18 -4.86 -5.86
N ASN A 143 -20.49 -4.71 -5.59
CA ASN A 143 -21.22 -3.46 -5.83
C ASN A 143 -21.19 -2.50 -4.65
N ASN A 144 -21.14 -3.03 -3.43
CA ASN A 144 -21.21 -2.25 -2.20
C ASN A 144 -19.89 -2.37 -1.43
N THR A 145 -19.50 -1.34 -0.70
CA THR A 145 -18.29 -1.36 0.11
C THR A 145 -18.51 -1.98 1.48
N CYS A 146 -17.44 -2.42 2.15
CA CYS A 146 -17.51 -2.93 3.52
C CYS A 146 -18.08 -1.87 4.49
N GLY A 147 -17.75 -0.60 4.33
CA GLY A 147 -18.27 0.49 5.15
C GLY A 147 -19.77 0.70 4.99
N SER A 148 -20.32 0.48 3.79
CA SER A 148 -21.78 0.53 3.59
C SER A 148 -22.52 -0.60 4.32
N ILE A 149 -21.85 -1.75 4.51
CA ILE A 149 -22.42 -2.94 5.16
C ILE A 149 -22.23 -2.87 6.68
N ALA A 150 -21.02 -2.54 7.14
CA ALA A 150 -20.65 -2.59 8.55
C ALA A 150 -20.89 -1.28 9.32
N ASP A 151 -20.82 -0.13 8.66
CA ASP A 151 -20.93 1.20 9.26
C ASP A 151 -22.14 1.99 8.78
N ASN A 152 -23.00 1.40 7.95
CA ASN A 152 -24.15 2.05 7.32
C ASN A 152 -23.76 3.33 6.55
N ASP A 153 -22.57 3.39 5.96
CA ASP A 153 -22.18 4.50 5.10
C ASP A 153 -22.90 4.39 3.75
N HIS A 154 -23.98 5.15 3.61
CA HIS A 154 -24.77 5.16 2.37
C HIS A 154 -23.97 5.54 1.13
N ALA A 155 -22.87 6.27 1.27
CA ALA A 155 -21.98 6.62 0.17
C ALA A 155 -21.25 5.42 -0.45
N GLY A 156 -21.10 4.33 0.30
CA GLY A 156 -20.52 3.07 -0.17
C GLY A 156 -21.49 2.16 -0.94
N VAL A 157 -22.79 2.48 -0.99
CA VAL A 157 -23.77 1.71 -1.74
C VAL A 157 -23.60 1.98 -3.24
N GLY A 158 -23.39 0.92 -4.04
CA GLY A 158 -23.12 1.06 -5.48
C GLY A 158 -21.72 1.61 -5.81
N ALA A 159 -20.86 1.77 -4.80
CA ALA A 159 -19.52 2.35 -4.99
C ALA A 159 -18.44 1.32 -5.35
N GLY A 160 -18.70 0.02 -5.18
CA GLY A 160 -17.77 -1.03 -5.55
C GLY A 160 -17.48 -1.07 -7.06
N ILE A 161 -16.39 -1.76 -7.40
CA ILE A 161 -15.81 -1.74 -8.76
C ILE A 161 -16.53 -2.68 -9.75
N HIS A 162 -17.42 -3.57 -9.27
CA HIS A 162 -18.08 -4.58 -10.12
C HIS A 162 -18.87 -3.96 -11.26
N GLY A 163 -18.51 -4.32 -12.50
CA GLY A 163 -19.09 -3.76 -13.72
C GLY A 163 -18.49 -2.41 -14.16
N HIS A 164 -17.52 -1.89 -13.42
CA HIS A 164 -16.83 -0.62 -13.70
C HIS A 164 -15.29 -0.75 -13.70
N GLU A 165 -14.76 -1.97 -13.73
CA GLU A 165 -13.35 -2.28 -13.47
C GLU A 165 -12.40 -1.43 -14.31
N GLN A 166 -12.64 -1.33 -15.61
CA GLN A 166 -11.77 -0.57 -16.50
C GLN A 166 -11.89 0.94 -16.29
N GLN A 167 -13.11 1.43 -16.08
CA GLN A 167 -13.37 2.87 -15.87
C GLN A 167 -12.77 3.34 -14.55
N ASP A 168 -12.93 2.55 -13.50
CA ASP A 168 -12.44 2.89 -12.17
C ASP A 168 -10.91 2.74 -12.09
N ALA A 169 -10.32 1.73 -12.73
CA ALA A 169 -8.86 1.62 -12.84
C ALA A 169 -8.26 2.85 -13.53
N GLN A 170 -8.84 3.30 -14.64
CA GLN A 170 -8.42 4.52 -15.32
C GLN A 170 -8.55 5.76 -14.41
N LEU A 171 -9.66 5.87 -13.72
CA LEU A 171 -9.91 6.97 -12.80
C LEU A 171 -8.90 7.02 -11.65
N TYR A 172 -8.67 5.88 -11.00
CA TYR A 172 -7.82 5.82 -9.81
C TYR A 172 -6.35 6.06 -10.15
N PHE A 173 -5.84 5.44 -11.21
CA PHE A 173 -4.42 5.44 -11.51
C PHE A 173 -3.99 6.54 -12.48
N ASP A 174 -4.77 6.83 -13.53
CA ASP A 174 -4.41 7.86 -14.50
C ASP A 174 -4.93 9.25 -14.09
N GLU A 175 -6.21 9.34 -13.74
CA GLU A 175 -6.80 10.64 -13.49
C GLU A 175 -6.49 11.18 -12.08
N TRP A 176 -6.65 10.33 -11.04
CA TRP A 176 -6.37 10.71 -9.66
C TRP A 176 -4.93 10.51 -9.23
N GLY A 177 -4.20 9.62 -9.92
CA GLY A 177 -2.76 9.45 -9.74
C GLY A 177 -2.35 8.59 -8.56
N PHE A 178 -3.20 7.67 -8.09
CA PHE A 178 -2.83 6.73 -7.02
C PHE A 178 -1.81 5.69 -7.49
N ASP A 179 -1.04 5.13 -6.53
CA ASP A 179 0.06 4.17 -6.77
C ASP A 179 -0.25 2.76 -6.29
N PHE A 180 -1.31 2.59 -5.50
CA PHE A 180 -1.68 1.33 -4.86
C PHE A 180 -3.18 1.27 -4.64
N ILE A 181 -3.74 0.06 -4.66
CA ILE A 181 -5.14 -0.18 -4.35
C ILE A 181 -5.30 -1.33 -3.36
N LYS A 182 -6.12 -1.13 -2.33
CA LYS A 182 -6.68 -2.18 -1.49
C LYS A 182 -8.05 -2.57 -2.05
N ILE A 183 -8.29 -3.87 -2.22
CA ILE A 183 -9.56 -4.40 -2.72
C ILE A 183 -10.14 -5.33 -1.67
N ASP A 184 -11.29 -4.95 -1.10
CA ASP A 184 -12.08 -5.80 -0.21
C ASP A 184 -13.11 -6.63 -1.00
N TYR A 185 -13.80 -7.54 -0.30
CA TYR A 185 -14.71 -8.49 -0.92
C TYR A 185 -16.11 -8.54 -0.27
N CYS A 186 -16.46 -7.58 0.58
CA CYS A 186 -17.75 -7.60 1.29
C CYS A 186 -18.94 -7.55 0.33
N GLY A 187 -18.89 -6.69 -0.68
CA GLY A 187 -19.92 -6.61 -1.72
C GLY A 187 -19.89 -7.78 -2.70
N GLY A 188 -18.69 -8.35 -2.94
CA GLY A 188 -18.54 -9.56 -3.75
C GLY A 188 -19.19 -10.77 -3.09
N ASP A 189 -18.98 -10.95 -1.79
CA ASP A 189 -19.60 -12.03 -1.00
C ASP A 189 -21.12 -11.91 -0.97
N LEU A 190 -21.68 -10.72 -0.77
CA LEU A 190 -23.12 -10.47 -0.81
C LEU A 190 -23.77 -10.85 -2.15
N LEU A 191 -23.03 -10.74 -3.24
CA LEU A 191 -23.50 -11.09 -4.58
C LEU A 191 -23.24 -12.56 -4.94
N GLY A 192 -22.51 -13.31 -4.09
CA GLY A 192 -22.10 -14.68 -4.35
C GLY A 192 -21.18 -14.81 -5.57
N LEU A 193 -20.33 -13.80 -5.80
CA LEU A 193 -19.39 -13.81 -6.93
C LEU A 193 -18.24 -14.79 -6.67
N ASP A 194 -17.57 -15.23 -7.73
CA ASP A 194 -16.33 -16.00 -7.61
C ASP A 194 -15.15 -15.06 -7.32
N GLU A 195 -14.45 -15.29 -6.22
CA GLU A 195 -13.37 -14.41 -5.73
C GLU A 195 -12.18 -14.39 -6.70
N GLU A 196 -11.76 -15.54 -7.21
CA GLU A 196 -10.64 -15.66 -8.15
C GLU A 196 -10.94 -14.95 -9.47
N GLU A 197 -12.14 -15.16 -10.01
CA GLU A 197 -12.60 -14.49 -11.23
C GLU A 197 -12.62 -12.96 -11.03
N ARG A 198 -13.14 -12.50 -9.88
CA ARG A 198 -13.22 -11.06 -9.57
C ARG A 198 -11.86 -10.39 -9.50
N TYR A 199 -10.94 -10.92 -8.69
CA TYR A 199 -9.59 -10.34 -8.58
C TYR A 199 -8.83 -10.42 -9.90
N THR A 200 -9.00 -11.51 -10.66
CA THR A 200 -8.41 -11.63 -12.00
C THR A 200 -8.94 -10.56 -12.96
N SER A 201 -10.25 -10.33 -12.97
CA SER A 201 -10.88 -9.30 -13.81
C SER A 201 -10.39 -7.89 -13.46
N ILE A 202 -10.31 -7.58 -12.18
CA ILE A 202 -9.81 -6.30 -11.69
C ILE A 202 -8.33 -6.13 -12.06
N ARG A 203 -7.48 -7.15 -11.82
CA ARG A 203 -6.06 -7.10 -12.19
C ARG A 203 -5.87 -6.86 -13.69
N ASN A 204 -6.63 -7.58 -14.53
CA ASN A 204 -6.58 -7.40 -15.97
C ASN A 204 -6.98 -5.98 -16.42
N SER A 205 -7.86 -5.32 -15.67
CA SER A 205 -8.25 -3.93 -15.96
C SER A 205 -7.19 -2.94 -15.52
N ILE A 206 -6.51 -3.19 -14.40
CA ILE A 206 -5.38 -2.38 -13.93
C ILE A 206 -4.22 -2.48 -14.92
N ASP A 207 -3.89 -3.67 -15.40
CA ASP A 207 -2.79 -3.88 -16.37
C ASP A 207 -2.97 -3.08 -17.66
N LYS A 208 -4.21 -2.82 -18.08
CA LYS A 208 -4.52 -2.03 -19.28
C LYS A 208 -4.32 -0.53 -19.10
N VAL A 209 -4.19 -0.06 -17.88
CA VAL A 209 -3.95 1.37 -17.60
C VAL A 209 -2.51 1.78 -17.89
N ASN A 210 -1.63 0.83 -18.17
CA ASN A 210 -0.21 1.05 -18.49
C ASN A 210 0.51 1.86 -17.41
N LYS A 211 0.22 1.57 -16.16
CA LYS A 211 0.87 2.16 -14.99
C LYS A 211 1.49 1.07 -14.13
N ASP A 212 2.63 1.39 -13.54
CA ASP A 212 3.34 0.51 -12.60
C ASP A 212 2.65 0.60 -11.22
N VAL A 213 1.66 -0.31 -11.00
CA VAL A 213 0.78 -0.36 -9.82
C VAL A 213 0.94 -1.69 -9.08
#